data_a4dece51f37155e56e6488e04dcad8df
#
_entry.id   a4dece51f37155e56e6488e04dcad8df
#
_cell.length_a   1.000
_cell.length_b   1.000
_cell.length_c   1.000
_cell.angle_alpha   90.00
_cell.angle_beta   90.00
_cell.angle_gamma   90.00
#
_symmetry.space_group_name_H-M   'P 1'
#
loop_
_entity.id
_entity.type
_entity.pdbx_description
1 polymer ?
#
loop_
_entity_poly.entity_id
_entity_poly.type
_entity_poly.pdbx_seq_one_letter_code
_entity_poly.pdbx_strand_id
1 'polypeptide(L)'
;MRKLRIGIIGTGGIAKGRHIPAFVKLHEYCTITAIHDRNIERAKQTAETYNIPYVFETYEEVFKEVDAVCICTPNKFHAEISIAALQAGKHVLCEKPMALTATECEQMIESAKNSGKKLAIAYHYRYMKESQVAKKMMIDEIGTPLVVRVKALRRRKVPGWGVFTNKELQGGGSLIDYGCHLLDLALWLIGNPKQTEVIGSVYNAVSKLPNQINMWGKYDYKTFEVDDHVTAYIKFENAASLIFETSWAANDEEQVSISGVNGGMNVFPIELYTTKHNMLLNSEPIWIGSNSDPGILQAENFLKACLYDEELIVKPEESLQVSQIIDAIYESSNTHVERTGR
;
A
#
# COMPACT_ATOMS: atom_id res chain seq x y z
N MET A 1 25.84 9.32 16.37
CA MET A 1 25.36 8.12 15.63
C MET A 1 25.49 8.37 14.13
N ARG A 2 25.74 7.34 13.32
CA ARG A 2 25.74 7.48 11.86
C ARG A 2 24.31 7.76 11.39
N LYS A 3 24.12 8.82 10.60
CA LYS A 3 22.84 9.12 9.94
C LYS A 3 22.84 8.54 8.53
N LEU A 4 21.68 8.07 8.07
CA LEU A 4 21.50 7.64 6.68
C LEU A 4 21.32 8.85 5.77
N ARG A 5 21.97 8.83 4.61
CA ARG A 5 21.73 9.75 3.52
C ARG A 5 20.60 9.19 2.67
N ILE A 6 19.52 9.96 2.51
CA ILE A 6 18.31 9.53 1.79
C ILE A 6 18.21 10.23 0.45
N GLY A 7 17.94 9.46 -0.60
CA GLY A 7 17.56 9.95 -1.92
C GLY A 7 16.06 9.85 -2.13
N ILE A 8 15.46 10.88 -2.74
CA ILE A 8 14.05 10.87 -3.13
C ILE A 8 13.96 10.72 -4.64
N ILE A 9 13.26 9.70 -5.11
CA ILE A 9 13.06 9.44 -6.54
C ILE A 9 11.57 9.59 -6.85
N GLY A 10 11.22 10.65 -7.58
CA GLY A 10 9.85 11.13 -7.78
C GLY A 10 9.41 12.13 -6.73
N THR A 11 9.06 13.35 -7.16
CA THR A 11 8.65 14.48 -6.31
C THR A 11 7.17 14.82 -6.46
N GLY A 12 6.36 13.79 -6.66
CA GLY A 12 4.91 13.89 -6.75
C GLY A 12 4.23 14.24 -5.41
N GLY A 13 2.91 14.19 -5.40
CA GLY A 13 2.10 14.53 -4.22
C GLY A 13 2.45 13.70 -2.99
N ILE A 14 2.68 12.40 -3.15
CA ILE A 14 3.00 11.50 -2.01
C ILE A 14 4.38 11.78 -1.41
N ALA A 15 5.37 12.10 -2.23
CA ALA A 15 6.70 12.47 -1.74
C ALA A 15 6.63 13.75 -0.89
N LYS A 16 5.96 14.80 -1.38
CA LYS A 16 5.83 16.09 -0.69
C LYS A 16 4.87 16.06 0.48
N GLY A 17 3.80 15.29 0.40
CA GLY A 17 2.76 15.23 1.45
C GLY A 17 3.06 14.27 2.58
N ARG A 18 3.94 13.27 2.39
CA ARG A 18 4.20 12.23 3.39
C ARG A 18 5.68 11.97 3.61
N HIS A 19 6.42 11.50 2.60
CA HIS A 19 7.77 10.96 2.80
C HIS A 19 8.80 12.02 3.16
N ILE A 20 8.89 13.11 2.40
CA ILE A 20 9.83 14.19 2.71
C ILE A 20 9.57 14.79 4.10
N PRO A 21 8.33 15.16 4.46
CA PRO A 21 8.03 15.64 5.82
C PRO A 21 8.38 14.64 6.92
N ALA A 22 8.17 13.34 6.68
CA ALA A 22 8.51 12.30 7.65
C ALA A 22 10.02 12.21 7.88
N PHE A 23 10.83 12.16 6.81
CA PHE A 23 12.29 12.13 6.92
C PHE A 23 12.87 13.42 7.53
N VAL A 24 12.28 14.58 7.23
CA VAL A 24 12.68 15.85 7.86
C VAL A 24 12.45 15.83 9.37
N LYS A 25 11.32 15.27 9.83
CA LYS A 25 11.05 15.10 11.27
C LYS A 25 11.99 14.12 11.94
N LEU A 26 12.48 13.12 11.22
CA LEU A 26 13.38 12.07 11.69
C LEU A 26 14.87 12.43 11.46
N HIS A 27 15.20 13.72 11.55
CA HIS A 27 16.55 14.25 11.32
C HIS A 27 17.63 13.67 12.25
N GLU A 28 17.26 13.03 13.32
CA GLU A 28 18.19 12.30 14.19
C GLU A 28 18.73 11.02 13.55
N TYR A 29 17.95 10.36 12.70
CA TYR A 29 18.30 9.12 11.99
C TYR A 29 18.81 9.35 10.57
N CYS A 30 18.38 10.41 9.90
CA CYS A 30 18.68 10.60 8.47
C CYS A 30 18.83 12.07 8.06
N THR A 31 19.33 12.26 6.84
CA THR A 31 19.32 13.53 6.10
C THR A 31 18.95 13.25 4.65
N ILE A 32 18.04 14.03 4.08
CA ILE A 32 17.75 13.97 2.64
C ILE A 32 18.86 14.70 1.92
N THR A 33 19.64 13.98 1.10
CA THR A 33 20.83 14.54 0.42
C THR A 33 20.66 14.69 -1.08
N ALA A 34 19.83 13.88 -1.71
CA ALA A 34 19.67 13.89 -3.16
C ALA A 34 18.22 13.71 -3.58
N ILE A 35 17.88 14.25 -4.75
CA ILE A 35 16.54 14.19 -5.30
C ILE A 35 16.60 14.05 -6.83
N HIS A 36 15.68 13.26 -7.36
CA HIS A 36 15.44 13.12 -8.80
C HIS A 36 13.94 13.15 -9.10
N ASP A 37 13.59 13.76 -10.20
CA ASP A 37 12.28 13.66 -10.82
C ASP A 37 12.43 13.81 -12.34
N ARG A 38 11.63 13.10 -13.11
CA ARG A 38 11.57 13.25 -14.57
C ARG A 38 11.34 14.72 -14.99
N ASN A 39 10.58 15.47 -14.19
CA ASN A 39 10.45 16.91 -14.32
C ASN A 39 11.51 17.59 -13.44
N ILE A 40 12.65 17.94 -14.02
CA ILE A 40 13.80 18.51 -13.32
C ILE A 40 13.46 19.82 -12.59
N GLU A 41 12.58 20.64 -13.14
CA GLU A 41 12.17 21.90 -12.49
C GLU A 41 11.35 21.63 -11.22
N ARG A 42 10.50 20.58 -11.23
CA ARG A 42 9.79 20.14 -10.02
C ARG A 42 10.76 19.60 -8.96
N ALA A 43 11.81 18.90 -9.36
CA ALA A 43 12.86 18.44 -8.46
C ALA A 43 13.61 19.63 -7.83
N LYS A 44 14.02 20.61 -8.63
CA LYS A 44 14.69 21.85 -8.16
C LYS A 44 13.84 22.62 -7.16
N GLN A 45 12.57 22.88 -7.48
CA GLN A 45 11.64 23.57 -6.57
C GLN A 45 11.46 22.82 -5.24
N THR A 46 11.42 21.49 -5.31
CA THR A 46 11.31 20.66 -4.09
C THR A 46 12.61 20.71 -3.30
N ALA A 47 13.76 20.65 -3.96
CA ALA A 47 15.07 20.75 -3.32
C ALA A 47 15.27 22.11 -2.62
N GLU A 48 14.86 23.20 -3.24
CA GLU A 48 14.84 24.54 -2.62
C GLU A 48 13.96 24.57 -1.36
N THR A 49 12.73 24.05 -1.45
CA THR A 49 11.76 24.05 -0.34
C THR A 49 12.29 23.32 0.90
N TYR A 50 13.01 22.23 0.71
CA TYR A 50 13.47 21.36 1.79
C TYR A 50 14.99 21.40 2.02
N ASN A 51 15.71 22.32 1.36
CA ASN A 51 17.17 22.48 1.44
C ASN A 51 17.92 21.18 1.11
N ILE A 52 17.51 20.46 0.04
CA ILE A 52 18.17 19.24 -0.42
C ILE A 52 19.34 19.63 -1.32
N PRO A 53 20.59 19.21 -0.99
CA PRO A 53 21.78 19.76 -1.65
C PRO A 53 21.96 19.33 -3.11
N TYR A 54 21.54 18.10 -3.48
CA TYR A 54 21.82 17.57 -4.81
C TYR A 54 20.53 17.26 -5.58
N VAL A 55 20.46 17.78 -6.81
CA VAL A 55 19.39 17.51 -7.78
C VAL A 55 20.02 16.85 -9.00
N PHE A 56 19.55 15.67 -9.37
CA PHE A 56 20.10 14.87 -10.47
C PHE A 56 19.11 14.68 -11.61
N GLU A 57 19.61 14.55 -12.83
CA GLU A 57 18.81 14.30 -14.03
C GLU A 57 18.38 12.83 -14.15
N THR A 58 19.16 11.91 -13.57
CA THR A 58 18.86 10.48 -13.56
C THR A 58 18.81 9.92 -12.14
N TYR A 59 18.06 8.83 -11.93
CA TYR A 59 17.97 8.20 -10.61
C TYR A 59 19.26 7.44 -10.24
N GLU A 60 20.06 6.99 -11.22
CA GLU A 60 21.33 6.31 -10.99
C GLU A 60 22.39 7.25 -10.37
N GLU A 61 22.33 8.51 -10.73
CA GLU A 61 23.22 9.52 -10.12
C GLU A 61 22.91 9.72 -8.63
N VAL A 62 21.62 9.63 -8.23
CA VAL A 62 21.21 9.69 -6.83
C VAL A 62 21.92 8.63 -6.00
N PHE A 63 22.10 7.41 -6.55
CA PHE A 63 22.70 6.30 -5.81
C PHE A 63 24.13 6.58 -5.34
N LYS A 64 24.87 7.47 -6.01
CA LYS A 64 26.25 7.81 -5.64
C LYS A 64 26.31 8.59 -4.31
N GLU A 65 25.27 9.32 -3.97
CA GLU A 65 25.22 10.27 -2.85
C GLU A 65 24.42 9.79 -1.63
N VAL A 66 23.84 8.57 -1.69
CA VAL A 66 22.90 8.12 -0.67
C VAL A 66 23.21 6.72 -0.12
N ASP A 67 22.64 6.41 1.03
CA ASP A 67 22.68 5.09 1.65
C ASP A 67 21.35 4.34 1.45
N ALA A 68 20.24 5.07 1.25
CA ALA A 68 18.92 4.54 0.99
C ALA A 68 18.11 5.47 0.06
N VAL A 69 17.14 4.90 -0.65
CA VAL A 69 16.23 5.65 -1.52
C VAL A 69 14.78 5.46 -1.09
N CYS A 70 13.98 6.52 -1.28
CA CYS A 70 12.52 6.49 -1.21
C CYS A 70 11.97 6.68 -2.63
N ILE A 71 11.27 5.67 -3.15
CA ILE A 71 10.75 5.64 -4.52
C ILE A 71 9.27 6.03 -4.51
N CYS A 72 8.95 7.16 -5.16
CA CYS A 72 7.63 7.78 -5.23
C CYS A 72 7.20 8.05 -6.68
N THR A 73 7.65 7.22 -7.60
CA THR A 73 7.35 7.28 -9.04
C THR A 73 5.97 6.68 -9.35
N PRO A 74 5.46 6.76 -10.59
CA PRO A 74 4.36 5.91 -11.02
C PRO A 74 4.71 4.43 -10.88
N ASN A 75 3.70 3.58 -10.63
CA ASN A 75 3.84 2.17 -10.27
C ASN A 75 4.71 1.36 -11.24
N LYS A 76 4.63 1.66 -12.55
CA LYS A 76 5.43 1.03 -13.62
C LYS A 76 6.94 1.02 -13.35
N PHE A 77 7.43 2.03 -12.64
CA PHE A 77 8.87 2.22 -12.42
C PHE A 77 9.35 1.69 -11.06
N HIS A 78 8.45 1.18 -10.22
CA HIS A 78 8.80 0.71 -8.88
C HIS A 78 9.81 -0.43 -8.92
N ALA A 79 9.56 -1.47 -9.72
CA ALA A 79 10.43 -2.63 -9.80
C ALA A 79 11.81 -2.28 -10.39
N GLU A 80 11.84 -1.63 -11.56
CA GLU A 80 13.07 -1.24 -12.23
C GLU A 80 13.99 -0.44 -11.31
N ILE A 81 13.48 0.64 -10.72
CA ILE A 81 14.28 1.54 -9.88
C ILE A 81 14.70 0.86 -8.57
N SER A 82 13.79 0.06 -7.96
CA SER A 82 14.12 -0.68 -6.74
C SER A 82 15.23 -1.69 -6.95
N ILE A 83 15.14 -2.47 -8.04
CA ILE A 83 16.16 -3.47 -8.40
C ILE A 83 17.52 -2.79 -8.65
N ALA A 84 17.54 -1.70 -9.44
CA ALA A 84 18.75 -0.93 -9.69
C ALA A 84 19.37 -0.37 -8.40
N ALA A 85 18.56 0.18 -7.50
CA ALA A 85 19.02 0.70 -6.21
C ALA A 85 19.60 -0.40 -5.32
N LEU A 86 18.91 -1.55 -5.21
CA LEU A 86 19.36 -2.70 -4.42
C LEU A 86 20.69 -3.24 -4.96
N GLN A 87 20.82 -3.40 -6.28
CA GLN A 87 22.06 -3.81 -6.95
C GLN A 87 23.20 -2.81 -6.75
N ALA A 88 22.88 -1.52 -6.65
CA ALA A 88 23.84 -0.47 -6.28
C ALA A 88 24.16 -0.44 -4.77
N GLY A 89 23.67 -1.41 -3.99
CA GLY A 89 23.92 -1.54 -2.56
C GLY A 89 23.16 -0.54 -1.69
N LYS A 90 21.99 -0.05 -2.14
CA LYS A 90 21.14 0.91 -1.40
C LYS A 90 19.94 0.21 -0.77
N HIS A 91 19.53 0.65 0.43
CA HIS A 91 18.26 0.25 1.00
C HIS A 91 17.12 0.96 0.26
N VAL A 92 15.95 0.33 0.20
CA VAL A 92 14.80 0.83 -0.57
C VAL A 92 13.55 0.90 0.30
N LEU A 93 12.91 2.07 0.34
CA LEU A 93 11.51 2.25 0.70
C LEU A 93 10.75 2.58 -0.60
N CYS A 94 9.90 1.67 -1.05
CA CYS A 94 9.12 1.84 -2.28
C CYS A 94 7.66 2.12 -1.96
N GLU A 95 7.04 3.07 -2.66
CA GLU A 95 5.59 3.28 -2.60
C GLU A 95 4.83 2.01 -3.04
N LYS A 96 3.59 1.93 -2.57
CA LYS A 96 2.65 0.88 -2.96
C LYS A 96 2.00 1.19 -4.35
N PRO A 97 1.54 0.17 -5.07
CA PRO A 97 1.83 -1.25 -4.87
C PRO A 97 3.32 -1.54 -5.07
N MET A 98 3.79 -2.69 -4.60
CA MET A 98 5.20 -3.06 -4.69
C MET A 98 5.73 -2.99 -6.13
N ALA A 99 4.97 -3.55 -7.09
CA ALA A 99 5.22 -3.48 -8.53
C ALA A 99 3.90 -3.65 -9.31
N LEU A 100 3.95 -3.73 -10.65
CA LEU A 100 2.77 -3.98 -11.48
C LEU A 100 2.34 -5.45 -11.45
N THR A 101 3.26 -6.39 -11.26
CA THR A 101 3.02 -7.83 -11.28
C THR A 101 3.72 -8.55 -10.12
N ALA A 102 3.21 -9.73 -9.74
CA ALA A 102 3.85 -10.58 -8.74
C ALA A 102 5.26 -11.01 -9.16
N THR A 103 5.50 -11.27 -10.44
CA THR A 103 6.81 -11.63 -10.97
C THR A 103 7.85 -10.50 -10.76
N GLU A 104 7.47 -9.25 -10.98
CA GLU A 104 8.35 -8.11 -10.69
C GLU A 104 8.62 -7.99 -9.19
N CYS A 105 7.63 -8.26 -8.32
CA CYS A 105 7.81 -8.29 -6.88
C CYS A 105 8.83 -9.37 -6.44
N GLU A 106 8.77 -10.56 -7.04
CA GLU A 106 9.73 -11.64 -6.80
C GLU A 106 11.16 -11.21 -7.17
N GLN A 107 11.35 -10.54 -8.29
CA GLN A 107 12.65 -10.01 -8.72
C GLN A 107 13.19 -8.94 -7.75
N MET A 108 12.32 -8.07 -7.22
CA MET A 108 12.69 -7.10 -6.18
C MET A 108 13.16 -7.78 -4.91
N ILE A 109 12.45 -8.83 -4.44
CA ILE A 109 12.80 -9.61 -3.24
C ILE A 109 14.14 -10.32 -3.45
N GLU A 110 14.34 -10.95 -4.60
CA GLU A 110 15.61 -11.61 -4.94
C GLU A 110 16.77 -10.62 -4.92
N SER A 111 16.58 -9.43 -5.51
CA SER A 111 17.60 -8.38 -5.52
C SER A 111 17.92 -7.88 -4.11
N ALA A 112 16.92 -7.77 -3.23
CA ALA A 112 17.11 -7.39 -1.83
C ALA A 112 17.93 -8.46 -1.08
N LYS A 113 17.61 -9.74 -1.27
CA LYS A 113 18.35 -10.88 -0.70
C LYS A 113 19.81 -10.91 -1.17
N ASN A 114 20.03 -10.78 -2.48
CA ASN A 114 21.36 -10.83 -3.09
C ASN A 114 22.25 -9.66 -2.66
N SER A 115 21.68 -8.47 -2.47
CA SER A 115 22.45 -7.29 -2.02
C SER A 115 22.61 -7.20 -0.50
N GLY A 116 21.83 -7.96 0.29
CA GLY A 116 21.78 -7.84 1.74
C GLY A 116 21.17 -6.50 2.21
N LYS A 117 20.40 -5.82 1.36
CA LYS A 117 19.78 -4.53 1.67
C LYS A 117 18.30 -4.67 2.04
N LYS A 118 17.81 -3.76 2.86
CA LYS A 118 16.41 -3.71 3.24
C LYS A 118 15.56 -3.21 2.08
N LEU A 119 14.45 -3.90 1.84
CA LEU A 119 13.37 -3.50 0.95
C LEU A 119 12.10 -3.40 1.79
N ALA A 120 11.50 -2.21 1.85
CA ALA A 120 10.24 -1.97 2.54
C ALA A 120 9.22 -1.38 1.56
N ILE A 121 7.95 -1.76 1.71
CA ILE A 121 6.85 -1.26 0.89
C ILE A 121 5.95 -0.35 1.73
N ALA A 122 5.46 0.75 1.14
CA ALA A 122 4.79 1.81 1.86
C ALA A 122 3.30 1.51 2.18
N TYR A 123 3.00 0.38 2.79
CA TYR A 123 1.67 0.05 3.31
C TYR A 123 1.44 0.67 4.68
N HIS A 124 1.21 1.98 4.70
CA HIS A 124 1.13 2.79 5.92
C HIS A 124 -0.05 2.46 6.85
N TYR A 125 -1.11 1.79 6.34
CA TYR A 125 -2.24 1.35 7.17
C TYR A 125 -1.81 0.43 8.32
N ARG A 126 -0.76 -0.38 8.15
CA ARG A 126 -0.22 -1.21 9.24
C ARG A 126 0.31 -0.40 10.42
N TYR A 127 0.69 0.87 10.21
CA TYR A 127 1.21 1.77 11.24
C TYR A 127 0.13 2.64 11.90
N MET A 128 -1.13 2.54 11.45
CA MET A 128 -2.25 3.18 12.13
C MET A 128 -2.48 2.53 13.49
N LYS A 129 -2.91 3.31 14.48
CA LYS A 129 -3.12 2.81 15.85
C LYS A 129 -4.19 1.73 15.90
N GLU A 130 -5.29 1.98 15.20
CA GLU A 130 -6.39 1.03 15.06
C GLU A 130 -5.87 -0.31 14.57
N SER A 131 -5.01 -0.30 13.55
CA SER A 131 -4.40 -1.50 12.99
C SER A 131 -3.48 -2.21 13.97
N GLN A 132 -2.67 -1.45 14.73
CA GLN A 132 -1.76 -2.00 15.73
C GLN A 132 -2.52 -2.60 16.94
N VAL A 133 -3.61 -1.97 17.34
CA VAL A 133 -4.50 -2.51 18.39
C VAL A 133 -5.24 -3.74 17.88
N ALA A 134 -5.80 -3.70 16.67
CA ALA A 134 -6.47 -4.83 16.05
C ALA A 134 -5.54 -6.05 15.93
N LYS A 135 -4.26 -5.86 15.59
CA LYS A 135 -3.28 -6.95 15.52
C LYS A 135 -3.08 -7.67 16.86
N LYS A 136 -3.08 -6.94 17.96
CA LYS A 136 -3.03 -7.52 19.31
C LYS A 136 -4.31 -8.25 19.66
N MET A 137 -5.48 -7.66 19.35
CA MET A 137 -6.78 -8.28 19.58
C MET A 137 -6.97 -9.60 18.83
N MET A 138 -6.35 -9.74 17.63
CA MET A 138 -6.38 -11.02 16.89
C MET A 138 -5.89 -12.19 17.71
N ILE A 139 -4.82 -11.99 18.49
CA ILE A 139 -4.20 -13.04 19.30
C ILE A 139 -5.05 -13.33 20.55
N ASP A 140 -5.46 -12.28 21.24
CA ASP A 140 -6.02 -12.39 22.58
C ASP A 140 -7.55 -12.63 22.59
N GLU A 141 -8.28 -12.06 21.62
CA GLU A 141 -9.75 -12.00 21.68
C GLU A 141 -10.47 -12.70 20.51
N ILE A 142 -9.87 -12.70 19.32
CA ILE A 142 -10.57 -13.19 18.10
C ILE A 142 -10.28 -14.68 17.85
N GLY A 143 -9.08 -15.13 18.12
CA GLY A 143 -8.65 -16.50 17.85
C GLY A 143 -8.50 -16.79 16.34
N THR A 144 -8.73 -18.03 15.94
CA THR A 144 -8.61 -18.44 14.53
C THR A 144 -9.59 -17.68 13.64
N PRO A 145 -9.13 -16.92 12.62
CA PRO A 145 -10.01 -16.18 11.73
C PRO A 145 -10.84 -17.13 10.85
N LEU A 146 -12.12 -16.80 10.65
CA LEU A 146 -13.04 -17.55 9.80
C LEU A 146 -13.44 -16.74 8.57
N VAL A 147 -13.93 -15.51 8.79
CA VAL A 147 -14.41 -14.64 7.72
C VAL A 147 -13.86 -13.23 7.91
N VAL A 148 -13.25 -12.71 6.85
CA VAL A 148 -12.81 -11.32 6.75
C VAL A 148 -13.68 -10.59 5.74
N ARG A 149 -14.07 -9.36 6.03
CA ARG A 149 -14.77 -8.48 5.08
C ARG A 149 -13.99 -7.20 4.94
N VAL A 150 -13.71 -6.84 3.70
CA VAL A 150 -13.00 -5.60 3.35
C VAL A 150 -13.87 -4.78 2.41
N LYS A 151 -14.10 -3.52 2.77
CA LYS A 151 -14.70 -2.52 1.90
C LYS A 151 -13.81 -1.29 1.84
N ALA A 152 -13.26 -1.04 0.67
CA ALA A 152 -12.42 0.11 0.35
C ALA A 152 -13.16 0.99 -0.66
N LEU A 153 -14.21 1.67 -0.22
CA LEU A 153 -15.17 2.33 -1.09
C LEU A 153 -15.08 3.85 -0.99
N ARG A 154 -15.05 4.51 -2.13
CA ARG A 154 -15.11 5.96 -2.29
C ARG A 154 -16.29 6.35 -3.18
N ARG A 155 -16.98 7.42 -2.81
CA ARG A 155 -18.10 7.93 -3.59
C ARG A 155 -17.64 9.02 -4.54
N ARG A 156 -17.57 8.69 -5.85
CA ARG A 156 -17.20 9.67 -6.89
C ARG A 156 -15.88 10.41 -6.59
N LYS A 157 -14.87 9.64 -6.21
CA LYS A 157 -13.52 10.13 -5.87
C LYS A 157 -12.46 9.46 -6.75
N VAL A 158 -12.65 9.50 -8.08
CA VAL A 158 -11.62 9.12 -9.06
C VAL A 158 -10.51 10.16 -8.95
N PRO A 159 -9.24 9.77 -8.78
CA PRO A 159 -8.14 10.73 -8.78
C PRO A 159 -8.04 11.43 -10.14
N GLY A 160 -8.39 12.73 -10.17
CA GLY A 160 -8.38 13.57 -11.38
C GLY A 160 -7.01 14.20 -11.68
N TRP A 161 -5.94 13.69 -11.07
CA TRP A 161 -4.57 14.20 -11.22
C TRP A 161 -3.59 13.06 -11.49
N GLY A 162 -2.37 13.43 -11.91
CA GLY A 162 -1.30 12.46 -12.14
C GLY A 162 -1.63 11.49 -13.26
N VAL A 163 -1.36 10.21 -13.04
CA VAL A 163 -1.49 9.13 -14.03
C VAL A 163 -2.43 8.00 -13.58
N PHE A 164 -3.25 8.24 -12.55
CA PHE A 164 -4.09 7.21 -11.90
C PHE A 164 -5.06 6.49 -12.85
N THR A 165 -5.52 7.15 -13.92
CA THR A 165 -6.45 6.57 -14.90
C THR A 165 -5.76 5.92 -16.10
N ASN A 166 -4.42 5.93 -16.15
CA ASN A 166 -3.62 5.34 -17.22
C ASN A 166 -3.18 3.92 -16.82
N LYS A 167 -3.64 2.91 -17.55
CA LYS A 167 -3.38 1.50 -17.26
C LYS A 167 -1.90 1.11 -17.40
N GLU A 168 -1.21 1.65 -18.39
CA GLU A 168 0.20 1.32 -18.63
C GLU A 168 1.10 1.77 -17.48
N LEU A 169 0.83 2.95 -16.90
CA LEU A 169 1.65 3.53 -15.83
C LEU A 169 1.26 3.09 -14.43
N GLN A 170 0.00 2.69 -14.22
CA GLN A 170 -0.53 2.33 -12.90
C GLN A 170 -0.82 0.83 -12.73
N GLY A 171 -1.03 0.09 -13.83
CA GLY A 171 -1.40 -1.33 -13.80
C GLY A 171 -2.90 -1.59 -13.56
N GLY A 172 -3.60 -0.68 -12.88
CA GLY A 172 -5.02 -0.77 -12.57
C GLY A 172 -5.53 0.48 -11.86
N GLY A 173 -6.77 0.43 -11.41
CA GLY A 173 -7.48 1.55 -10.81
C GLY A 173 -7.74 1.41 -9.32
N SER A 174 -9.03 1.28 -8.94
CA SER A 174 -9.46 1.26 -7.54
C SER A 174 -8.82 0.12 -6.73
N LEU A 175 -8.59 -1.04 -7.36
CA LEU A 175 -7.96 -2.19 -6.71
C LEU A 175 -6.52 -1.89 -6.30
N ILE A 176 -5.74 -1.35 -7.22
CA ILE A 176 -4.30 -1.04 -7.02
C ILE A 176 -4.09 0.22 -6.20
N ASP A 177 -4.98 1.23 -6.32
CA ASP A 177 -4.83 2.48 -5.57
C ASP A 177 -5.27 2.36 -4.13
N TYR A 178 -6.55 2.01 -3.90
CA TYR A 178 -7.13 2.01 -2.55
C TYR A 178 -7.33 0.59 -2.00
N GLY A 179 -7.80 -0.32 -2.83
CA GLY A 179 -8.06 -1.70 -2.44
C GLY A 179 -6.84 -2.41 -1.86
N CYS A 180 -5.67 -2.20 -2.44
CA CYS A 180 -4.43 -2.84 -2.00
C CYS A 180 -4.06 -2.51 -0.55
N HIS A 181 -4.40 -1.32 -0.04
CA HIS A 181 -4.11 -0.94 1.35
C HIS A 181 -4.90 -1.77 2.36
N LEU A 182 -6.22 -1.91 2.14
CA LEU A 182 -7.06 -2.66 3.06
C LEU A 182 -6.94 -4.17 2.86
N LEU A 183 -6.59 -4.61 1.65
CA LEU A 183 -6.22 -6.01 1.38
C LEU A 183 -4.95 -6.38 2.16
N ASP A 184 -3.89 -5.56 2.06
CA ASP A 184 -2.65 -5.73 2.82
C ASP A 184 -2.90 -5.79 4.33
N LEU A 185 -3.70 -4.84 4.85
CA LEU A 185 -4.04 -4.81 6.25
C LEU A 185 -4.80 -6.07 6.70
N ALA A 186 -5.79 -6.50 5.92
CA ALA A 186 -6.58 -7.69 6.23
C ALA A 186 -5.72 -8.95 6.27
N LEU A 187 -4.86 -9.15 5.27
CA LEU A 187 -3.92 -10.26 5.22
C LEU A 187 -2.97 -10.25 6.42
N TRP A 188 -2.37 -9.11 6.72
CA TRP A 188 -1.48 -8.96 7.87
C TRP A 188 -2.15 -9.28 9.20
N LEU A 189 -3.40 -8.81 9.39
CA LEU A 189 -4.17 -9.10 10.62
C LEU A 189 -4.37 -10.60 10.80
N ILE A 190 -4.75 -11.34 9.76
CA ILE A 190 -5.03 -12.78 9.84
C ILE A 190 -3.78 -13.67 9.71
N GLY A 191 -2.57 -13.09 9.66
CA GLY A 191 -1.30 -13.82 9.65
C GLY A 191 -0.80 -14.25 8.28
N ASN A 192 -1.25 -13.59 7.20
CA ASN A 192 -0.84 -13.84 5.81
C ASN A 192 -0.97 -15.33 5.37
N PRO A 193 -2.12 -15.98 5.57
CA PRO A 193 -2.31 -17.36 5.11
C PRO A 193 -2.29 -17.41 3.58
N LYS A 194 -1.74 -18.49 3.00
CA LYS A 194 -1.65 -18.64 1.55
C LYS A 194 -3.05 -18.79 0.95
N GLN A 195 -3.31 -18.04 -0.14
CA GLN A 195 -4.55 -18.15 -0.90
C GLN A 195 -4.62 -19.49 -1.66
N THR A 196 -5.79 -20.12 -1.67
CA THR A 196 -6.06 -21.38 -2.38
C THR A 196 -7.03 -21.20 -3.53
N GLU A 197 -7.91 -20.20 -3.47
CA GLU A 197 -8.87 -19.89 -4.52
C GLU A 197 -9.14 -18.38 -4.52
N VAL A 198 -9.19 -17.78 -5.70
CA VAL A 198 -9.52 -16.37 -5.90
C VAL A 198 -10.56 -16.27 -7.03
N ILE A 199 -11.69 -15.64 -6.73
CA ILE A 199 -12.74 -15.34 -7.72
C ILE A 199 -13.01 -13.85 -7.65
N GLY A 200 -12.90 -13.14 -8.79
CA GLY A 200 -13.08 -11.71 -8.86
C GLY A 200 -13.94 -11.25 -10.04
N SER A 201 -14.50 -10.05 -9.90
CA SER A 201 -15.17 -9.31 -10.96
C SER A 201 -14.68 -7.88 -10.99
N VAL A 202 -14.32 -7.40 -12.17
CA VAL A 202 -13.69 -6.09 -12.39
C VAL A 202 -14.58 -5.26 -13.31
N TYR A 203 -14.86 -4.02 -12.92
CA TYR A 203 -15.73 -3.09 -13.64
C TYR A 203 -15.02 -1.76 -13.89
N ASN A 204 -15.39 -1.12 -15.01
CA ASN A 204 -14.95 0.23 -15.36
C ASN A 204 -16.09 1.05 -16.01
N ALA A 205 -17.33 0.74 -15.66
CA ALA A 205 -18.50 1.23 -16.37
C ALA A 205 -18.91 2.66 -15.93
N VAL A 206 -18.81 2.97 -14.64
CA VAL A 206 -19.32 4.24 -14.10
C VAL A 206 -18.43 5.39 -14.51
N SER A 207 -17.11 5.23 -14.42
CA SER A 207 -16.15 6.30 -14.71
C SER A 207 -15.99 6.59 -16.21
N LYS A 208 -16.51 5.73 -17.08
CA LYS A 208 -16.60 5.94 -18.54
C LYS A 208 -17.85 6.68 -18.99
N LEU A 209 -18.80 6.93 -18.12
CA LEU A 209 -19.99 7.70 -18.45
C LEU A 209 -19.66 9.20 -18.57
N PRO A 210 -20.22 9.92 -19.57
CA PRO A 210 -19.99 11.35 -19.70
C PRO A 210 -20.65 12.13 -18.57
N ASN A 211 -20.12 13.32 -18.29
CA ASN A 211 -20.68 14.29 -17.35
C ASN A 211 -20.88 13.79 -15.90
N GLN A 212 -20.07 12.84 -15.45
CA GLN A 212 -20.13 12.39 -14.07
C GLN A 212 -19.57 13.44 -13.11
N ILE A 213 -20.26 13.60 -11.99
CA ILE A 213 -19.73 14.38 -10.85
C ILE A 213 -18.53 13.61 -10.30
N ASN A 214 -17.41 14.30 -10.08
CA ASN A 214 -16.24 13.74 -9.40
C ASN A 214 -15.70 14.76 -8.39
N MET A 215 -15.60 14.34 -7.12
CA MET A 215 -15.18 15.21 -6.01
C MET A 215 -13.66 15.51 -6.02
N TRP A 216 -12.89 14.65 -6.67
CA TRP A 216 -11.42 14.74 -6.69
C TRP A 216 -10.87 15.29 -8.01
N GLY A 217 -11.56 16.28 -8.58
CA GLY A 217 -11.15 16.97 -9.79
C GLY A 217 -11.69 16.33 -11.06
N LYS A 218 -11.35 16.93 -12.20
CA LYS A 218 -11.78 16.46 -13.51
C LYS A 218 -10.82 15.39 -14.01
N TYR A 219 -11.33 14.34 -14.61
CA TYR A 219 -10.60 13.36 -15.41
C TYR A 219 -11.26 13.21 -16.76
N ASP A 220 -10.51 12.71 -17.75
CA ASP A 220 -11.07 12.43 -19.06
C ASP A 220 -11.67 11.02 -19.09
N TYR A 221 -13.01 10.93 -19.11
CA TYR A 221 -13.73 9.67 -19.16
C TYR A 221 -13.48 8.89 -20.45
N LYS A 222 -13.05 9.53 -21.55
CA LYS A 222 -12.75 8.89 -22.83
C LYS A 222 -11.45 8.10 -22.81
N THR A 223 -10.49 8.55 -22.01
CA THR A 223 -9.18 7.93 -21.83
C THR A 223 -9.06 7.14 -20.51
N PHE A 224 -10.20 6.88 -19.85
CA PHE A 224 -10.22 6.09 -18.63
C PHE A 224 -10.05 4.60 -18.96
N GLU A 225 -8.92 4.00 -18.52
CA GLU A 225 -8.50 2.65 -18.94
C GLU A 225 -8.54 1.60 -17.83
N VAL A 226 -8.72 2.02 -16.57
CA VAL A 226 -8.55 1.19 -15.37
C VAL A 226 -9.89 0.80 -14.74
N ASP A 227 -9.87 -0.04 -13.72
CA ASP A 227 -11.05 -0.38 -12.95
C ASP A 227 -11.51 0.78 -12.05
N ASP A 228 -12.83 0.93 -11.94
CA ASP A 228 -13.47 1.84 -10.98
C ASP A 228 -14.22 1.11 -9.86
N HIS A 229 -14.44 -0.21 -10.01
CA HIS A 229 -15.08 -1.06 -9.03
C HIS A 229 -14.59 -2.51 -9.20
N VAL A 230 -14.27 -3.16 -8.08
CA VAL A 230 -13.85 -4.57 -8.05
C VAL A 230 -14.48 -5.26 -6.85
N THR A 231 -14.95 -6.49 -7.08
CA THR A 231 -15.38 -7.40 -6.02
C THR A 231 -14.60 -8.71 -6.11
N ALA A 232 -14.30 -9.34 -4.98
CA ALA A 232 -13.64 -10.64 -4.96
C ALA A 232 -14.02 -11.49 -3.75
N TYR A 233 -13.87 -12.81 -3.92
CA TYR A 233 -13.92 -13.80 -2.87
C TYR A 233 -12.63 -14.61 -2.88
N ILE A 234 -11.96 -14.69 -1.73
CA ILE A 234 -10.67 -15.37 -1.57
C ILE A 234 -10.80 -16.43 -0.48
N LYS A 235 -10.33 -17.66 -0.75
CA LYS A 235 -10.15 -18.72 0.25
C LYS A 235 -8.67 -18.89 0.58
N PHE A 236 -8.39 -19.28 1.81
CA PHE A 236 -7.05 -19.50 2.32
C PHE A 236 -6.85 -20.93 2.81
N GLU A 237 -5.59 -21.37 2.89
CA GLU A 237 -5.17 -22.70 3.34
C GLU A 237 -5.61 -23.04 4.78
N ASN A 238 -5.80 -22.01 5.64
CA ASN A 238 -6.29 -22.16 7.01
C ASN A 238 -7.83 -22.18 7.10
N ALA A 239 -8.52 -22.37 5.98
CA ALA A 239 -9.97 -22.36 5.82
C ALA A 239 -10.66 -21.01 6.06
N ALA A 240 -9.93 -19.94 6.34
CA ALA A 240 -10.49 -18.60 6.36
C ALA A 240 -10.93 -18.17 4.95
N SER A 241 -11.88 -17.24 4.89
CA SER A 241 -12.30 -16.61 3.64
C SER A 241 -12.34 -15.09 3.76
N LEU A 242 -12.13 -14.40 2.64
CA LEU A 242 -12.19 -12.96 2.56
C LEU A 242 -13.17 -12.53 1.47
N ILE A 243 -14.11 -11.66 1.84
CA ILE A 243 -15.03 -10.96 0.95
C ILE A 243 -14.50 -9.54 0.76
N PHE A 244 -14.22 -9.18 -0.47
CA PHE A 244 -13.52 -7.95 -0.82
C PHE A 244 -14.31 -7.09 -1.78
N GLU A 245 -14.37 -5.80 -1.51
CA GLU A 245 -14.93 -4.81 -2.42
C GLU A 245 -14.09 -3.52 -2.38
N THR A 246 -13.78 -2.98 -3.54
CA THR A 246 -13.13 -1.67 -3.67
C THR A 246 -13.73 -0.87 -4.81
N SER A 247 -13.84 0.45 -4.62
CA SER A 247 -14.38 1.32 -5.66
C SER A 247 -13.97 2.77 -5.51
N TRP A 248 -13.88 3.48 -6.64
CA TRP A 248 -13.83 4.95 -6.69
C TRP A 248 -15.20 5.59 -6.95
N ALA A 249 -16.22 4.78 -7.23
CA ALA A 249 -17.52 5.24 -7.77
C ALA A 249 -18.74 4.79 -6.97
N ALA A 250 -18.56 4.03 -5.89
CA ALA A 250 -19.61 3.52 -5.00
C ALA A 250 -20.01 4.50 -3.88
N ASN A 251 -20.61 4.01 -2.81
CA ASN A 251 -20.80 4.77 -1.57
C ASN A 251 -19.49 4.82 -0.79
N ASP A 252 -19.29 5.89 0.03
CA ASP A 252 -18.11 5.94 0.92
C ASP A 252 -18.28 4.91 2.04
N GLU A 253 -17.35 3.96 2.12
CA GLU A 253 -17.26 3.01 3.22
C GLU A 253 -15.82 2.50 3.34
N GLU A 254 -15.25 2.58 4.54
CA GLU A 254 -13.96 1.98 4.86
C GLU A 254 -14.18 0.97 5.99
N GLN A 255 -14.01 -0.31 5.68
CA GLN A 255 -14.27 -1.38 6.64
C GLN A 255 -13.22 -2.48 6.49
N VAL A 256 -12.68 -2.92 7.62
CA VAL A 256 -12.04 -4.22 7.78
C VAL A 256 -12.70 -4.87 8.99
N SER A 257 -13.49 -5.93 8.78
CA SER A 257 -14.10 -6.68 9.86
C SER A 257 -13.70 -8.15 9.82
N ILE A 258 -13.51 -8.74 10.99
CA ILE A 258 -13.03 -10.11 11.14
C ILE A 258 -13.94 -10.84 12.12
N SER A 259 -14.41 -12.01 11.70
CA SER A 259 -15.08 -12.98 12.56
C SER A 259 -14.15 -14.17 12.78
N GLY A 260 -13.87 -14.49 14.03
CA GLY A 260 -13.07 -15.64 14.43
C GLY A 260 -13.83 -16.57 15.37
N VAL A 261 -13.16 -17.62 15.83
CA VAL A 261 -13.80 -18.66 16.66
C VAL A 261 -14.16 -18.17 18.08
N ASN A 262 -13.46 -17.15 18.60
CA ASN A 262 -13.68 -16.65 19.95
C ASN A 262 -14.44 -15.32 19.98
N GLY A 263 -14.50 -14.62 18.86
CA GLY A 263 -15.13 -13.29 18.78
C GLY A 263 -15.02 -12.69 17.40
N GLY A 264 -15.35 -11.39 17.30
CA GLY A 264 -15.22 -10.62 16.07
C GLY A 264 -14.78 -9.20 16.35
N MET A 265 -14.36 -8.47 15.32
CA MET A 265 -14.03 -7.06 15.42
C MET A 265 -14.29 -6.30 14.14
N ASN A 266 -14.51 -4.97 14.28
CA ASN A 266 -14.25 -3.97 13.26
C ASN A 266 -12.94 -3.25 13.57
N VAL A 267 -12.23 -2.80 12.53
CA VAL A 267 -10.98 -2.04 12.69
C VAL A 267 -11.22 -0.54 12.59
N PHE A 268 -12.16 -0.09 11.74
CA PHE A 268 -12.47 1.33 11.48
C PHE A 268 -13.99 1.60 11.59
N PRO A 269 -14.47 2.13 12.73
CA PRO A 269 -13.79 2.29 14.03
C PRO A 269 -13.54 0.95 14.70
N ILE A 270 -12.63 0.92 15.71
CA ILE A 270 -12.42 -0.31 16.49
C ILE A 270 -13.67 -0.62 17.31
N GLU A 271 -14.19 -1.81 17.09
CA GLU A 271 -15.27 -2.40 17.88
C GLU A 271 -15.02 -3.89 18.06
N LEU A 272 -15.16 -4.40 19.28
CA LEU A 272 -14.90 -5.79 19.63
C LEU A 272 -16.20 -6.48 20.04
N TYR A 273 -16.47 -7.65 19.47
CA TYR A 273 -17.62 -8.51 19.73
C TYR A 273 -17.15 -9.77 20.45
N THR A 274 -17.48 -9.92 21.72
CA THR A 274 -17.01 -11.03 22.55
C THR A 274 -18.12 -11.64 23.40
N THR A 275 -17.86 -12.83 23.93
CA THR A 275 -18.68 -13.47 24.95
C THR A 275 -17.87 -13.59 26.23
N LYS A 276 -18.28 -12.86 27.29
CA LYS A 276 -17.63 -12.93 28.60
C LYS A 276 -18.71 -13.09 29.70
N HIS A 277 -18.47 -13.95 30.65
CA HIS A 277 -19.40 -14.21 31.77
C HIS A 277 -20.81 -14.60 31.33
N ASN A 278 -20.97 -15.40 30.28
CA ASN A 278 -22.22 -15.76 29.62
C ASN A 278 -23.02 -14.55 29.06
N MET A 279 -22.35 -13.44 28.79
CA MET A 279 -22.97 -12.26 28.18
C MET A 279 -22.35 -12.00 26.83
N LEU A 280 -23.16 -11.58 25.84
CA LEU A 280 -22.71 -11.03 24.58
C LEU A 280 -22.34 -9.57 24.80
N LEU A 281 -21.14 -9.17 24.43
CA LEU A 281 -20.62 -7.83 24.65
C LEU A 281 -20.15 -7.21 23.34
N ASN A 282 -20.55 -5.97 23.12
CA ASN A 282 -19.90 -5.06 22.18
C ASN A 282 -19.06 -4.08 23.00
N SER A 283 -17.80 -3.91 22.64
CA SER A 283 -16.87 -3.04 23.36
C SER A 283 -16.16 -2.12 22.38
N GLU A 284 -16.19 -0.83 22.69
CA GLU A 284 -15.46 0.20 21.98
C GLU A 284 -14.39 0.80 22.90
N PRO A 285 -13.16 1.00 22.43
CA PRO A 285 -12.15 1.63 23.26
C PRO A 285 -12.46 3.13 23.42
N ILE A 286 -12.41 3.63 24.64
CA ILE A 286 -12.49 5.06 24.94
C ILE A 286 -11.21 5.79 24.48
N TRP A 287 -10.09 5.08 24.46
CA TRP A 287 -8.78 5.62 24.11
C TRP A 287 -7.83 4.50 23.68
N ILE A 288 -7.12 4.70 22.57
CA ILE A 288 -6.16 3.75 22.00
C ILE A 288 -4.72 4.29 21.91
N GLY A 289 -4.43 5.35 22.62
CA GLY A 289 -3.12 6.01 22.63
C GLY A 289 -3.09 7.38 21.92
N SER A 290 -1.97 8.10 22.00
CA SER A 290 -1.78 9.41 21.38
C SER A 290 -1.71 9.30 19.85
N ASN A 291 -2.09 10.35 19.11
CA ASN A 291 -2.03 10.36 17.64
C ASN A 291 -0.58 10.48 17.16
N SER A 292 -0.09 9.45 16.47
CA SER A 292 1.17 9.46 15.75
C SER A 292 0.88 9.37 14.25
N ASP A 293 1.61 10.11 13.43
CA ASP A 293 1.47 10.07 11.99
C ASP A 293 1.98 8.71 11.46
N PRO A 294 1.14 7.90 10.79
CA PRO A 294 1.57 6.59 10.27
C PRO A 294 2.72 6.68 9.27
N GLY A 295 2.82 7.78 8.53
CA GLY A 295 3.93 7.99 7.58
C GLY A 295 5.27 8.21 8.30
N ILE A 296 5.25 8.88 9.47
CA ILE A 296 6.45 9.04 10.30
C ILE A 296 6.85 7.69 10.90
N LEU A 297 5.89 6.95 11.47
CA LEU A 297 6.16 5.63 12.05
C LEU A 297 6.70 4.64 11.00
N GLN A 298 6.19 4.69 9.78
CA GLN A 298 6.68 3.90 8.66
C GLN A 298 8.14 4.25 8.31
N ALA A 299 8.43 5.54 8.15
CA ALA A 299 9.78 6.01 7.87
C ALA A 299 10.75 5.66 9.01
N GLU A 300 10.33 5.81 10.26
CA GLU A 300 11.12 5.45 11.43
C GLU A 300 11.46 3.96 11.48
N ASN A 301 10.48 3.06 11.26
CA ASN A 301 10.72 1.62 11.20
C ASN A 301 11.70 1.26 10.07
N PHE A 302 11.55 1.86 8.88
CA PHE A 302 12.50 1.66 7.78
C PHE A 302 13.92 2.11 8.15
N LEU A 303 14.07 3.31 8.73
CA LEU A 303 15.38 3.83 9.14
C LEU A 303 16.04 2.97 10.22
N LYS A 304 15.26 2.53 11.21
CA LYS A 304 15.75 1.64 12.26
C LYS A 304 16.13 0.26 11.73
N ALA A 305 15.36 -0.28 10.79
CA ALA A 305 15.71 -1.52 10.10
C ALA A 305 17.03 -1.40 9.34
N CYS A 306 17.30 -0.25 8.72
CA CYS A 306 18.56 -0.01 8.00
C CYS A 306 19.76 0.23 8.94
N LEU A 307 19.54 0.89 10.09
CA LEU A 307 20.60 1.28 11.03
C LEU A 307 20.93 0.20 12.08
N TYR A 308 19.91 -0.49 12.56
CA TYR A 308 19.98 -1.36 13.73
C TYR A 308 19.51 -2.79 13.47
N ASP A 309 19.19 -3.11 12.22
CA ASP A 309 18.66 -4.41 11.80
C ASP A 309 17.32 -4.79 12.48
N GLU A 310 16.54 -3.79 12.89
CA GLU A 310 15.19 -4.00 13.41
C GLU A 310 14.29 -4.64 12.34
N GLU A 311 13.29 -5.40 12.79
CA GLU A 311 12.35 -6.06 11.88
C GLU A 311 11.44 -5.04 11.19
N LEU A 312 11.24 -5.22 9.88
CA LEU A 312 10.25 -4.45 9.11
C LEU A 312 8.84 -4.93 9.46
N ILE A 313 7.95 -4.01 9.80
CA ILE A 313 6.52 -4.29 10.00
C ILE A 313 5.85 -4.69 8.68
N VAL A 314 6.30 -4.11 7.57
CA VAL A 314 5.86 -4.50 6.21
C VAL A 314 6.99 -5.27 5.55
N LYS A 315 6.89 -6.61 5.56
CA LYS A 315 7.86 -7.49 4.89
C LYS A 315 7.57 -7.53 3.39
N PRO A 316 8.58 -7.53 2.52
CA PRO A 316 8.36 -7.59 1.07
C PRO A 316 7.67 -8.89 0.62
N GLU A 317 7.90 -10.02 1.31
CA GLU A 317 7.24 -11.29 1.03
C GLU A 317 5.71 -11.22 1.28
N GLU A 318 5.28 -10.48 2.30
CA GLU A 318 3.86 -10.26 2.57
C GLU A 318 3.24 -9.31 1.52
N SER A 319 4.01 -8.32 1.06
CA SER A 319 3.60 -7.43 -0.04
C SER A 319 3.49 -8.16 -1.38
N LEU A 320 4.34 -9.15 -1.63
CA LEU A 320 4.23 -10.05 -2.79
C LEU A 320 2.89 -10.79 -2.79
N GLN A 321 2.43 -11.29 -1.63
CA GLN A 321 1.14 -11.97 -1.53
C GLN A 321 -0.03 -11.05 -1.92
N VAL A 322 0.01 -9.77 -1.56
CA VAL A 322 -0.98 -8.78 -2.02
C VAL A 322 -1.00 -8.70 -3.55
N SER A 323 0.17 -8.62 -4.18
CA SER A 323 0.29 -8.57 -5.64
C SER A 323 -0.21 -9.85 -6.31
N GLN A 324 0.11 -11.02 -5.75
CA GLN A 324 -0.39 -12.33 -6.23
C GLN A 324 -1.92 -12.41 -6.21
N ILE A 325 -2.56 -11.91 -5.15
CA ILE A 325 -4.02 -11.87 -5.06
C ILE A 325 -4.60 -10.87 -6.07
N ILE A 326 -3.98 -9.72 -6.24
CA ILE A 326 -4.41 -8.72 -7.24
C ILE A 326 -4.34 -9.30 -8.66
N ASP A 327 -3.24 -9.94 -9.02
CA ASP A 327 -3.08 -10.61 -10.32
C ASP A 327 -4.17 -11.67 -10.52
N ALA A 328 -4.41 -12.52 -9.52
CA ALA A 328 -5.44 -13.56 -9.57
C ALA A 328 -6.87 -13.00 -9.70
N ILE A 329 -7.17 -11.84 -9.09
CA ILE A 329 -8.46 -11.15 -9.26
C ILE A 329 -8.65 -10.72 -10.71
N TYR A 330 -7.63 -10.08 -11.31
CA TYR A 330 -7.68 -9.65 -12.72
C TYR A 330 -7.80 -10.84 -13.67
N GLU A 331 -7.03 -11.90 -13.45
CA GLU A 331 -7.09 -13.13 -14.25
C GLU A 331 -8.46 -13.82 -14.17
N SER A 332 -8.98 -13.99 -12.95
CA SER A 332 -10.30 -14.59 -12.71
C SER A 332 -11.42 -13.82 -13.43
N SER A 333 -11.37 -12.48 -13.44
CA SER A 333 -12.35 -11.65 -14.11
C SER A 333 -12.34 -11.85 -15.64
N ASN A 334 -11.17 -12.00 -16.25
CA ASN A 334 -11.03 -12.23 -17.70
C ASN A 334 -11.58 -13.60 -18.12
N THR A 335 -11.36 -14.65 -17.33
CA THR A 335 -11.87 -16.00 -17.63
C THR A 335 -13.38 -16.13 -17.53
N HIS A 336 -14.06 -15.30 -16.73
CA HIS A 336 -15.52 -15.30 -16.63
C HIS A 336 -16.22 -14.62 -17.81
N VAL A 337 -15.59 -13.61 -18.44
CA VAL A 337 -16.15 -12.94 -19.64
C VAL A 337 -16.21 -13.91 -20.84
N GLU A 338 -15.25 -14.82 -20.98
CA GLU A 338 -15.26 -15.82 -22.06
C GLU A 338 -16.36 -16.89 -21.92
N ARG A 339 -16.85 -17.19 -20.70
CA ARG A 339 -17.89 -18.19 -20.43
C ARG A 339 -19.32 -17.67 -20.64
N THR A 340 -19.54 -16.37 -20.67
CA THR A 340 -20.88 -15.78 -20.89
C THR A 340 -21.20 -15.46 -22.33
N GLY A 341 -20.30 -15.74 -23.26
CA GLY A 341 -20.50 -15.62 -24.71
C GLY A 341 -21.20 -16.86 -25.32
N ARG A 342 -22.39 -17.23 -24.82
CA ARG A 342 -23.33 -18.17 -25.48
C ARG A 342 -24.69 -17.52 -25.60
#